data_c54af9454bcfb23040fc05600b27bce9
#
_entry.id   c54af9454bcfb23040fc05600b27bce9
#
_cell.length_a   1.000
_cell.length_b   1.000
_cell.length_c   1.000
_cell.angle_alpha   90.00
_cell.angle_beta   90.00
_cell.angle_gamma   90.00
#
_symmetry.space_group_name_H-M   'P 1'
#
loop_
_entity.id
_entity.type
_entity.pdbx_description
1 polymer ?
#
loop_
_entity_poly.entity_id
_entity_poly.type
_entity_poly.pdbx_seq_one_letter_code
_entity_poly.pdbx_strand_id
1 'polypeptide(L)'
;MGTLKAVANPRASRRAFFGVAALVFVASAALTVAGCVSMQTMSELPMPGGWSMSMTWAPMCGQKWPRVAATFVGMWMVMMVAMMLPSLAPVLWRYHEAMGEAGSMRAGRMTALAGVGYFSVWAVLGVIVFVLGVALMSLALRVPSMARAVPIAAACVVLLAGILQFSRWKSRYLACGRMLTATHSASKAWTGGMRLGVHCILCCAGLTAVLLVNGTMDLRAMACVTLAITAERLAPFPDRIVRVTGAIVVVKGLWMLLQAS
;
A
#
# COMPACT_ATOMS: atom_id res chain seq x y z
N MET A 1 -46.26 -3.09 -23.42
CA MET A 1 -44.97 -2.75 -24.08
C MET A 1 -43.87 -3.10 -23.12
N GLY A 2 -43.28 -4.27 -23.27
CA GLY A 2 -42.21 -4.76 -22.43
C GLY A 2 -40.88 -4.13 -22.85
N THR A 3 -40.30 -3.31 -22.02
CA THR A 3 -38.92 -2.83 -22.16
C THR A 3 -37.99 -4.04 -22.01
N LEU A 4 -37.42 -4.50 -23.12
CA LEU A 4 -36.31 -5.43 -23.16
C LEU A 4 -35.16 -4.81 -22.33
N LYS A 5 -35.00 -5.25 -21.06
CA LYS A 5 -33.79 -5.02 -20.30
C LYS A 5 -32.66 -5.69 -21.10
N ALA A 6 -31.84 -4.90 -21.76
CA ALA A 6 -30.63 -5.39 -22.39
C ALA A 6 -29.80 -6.12 -21.31
N VAL A 7 -29.79 -7.46 -21.42
CA VAL A 7 -28.96 -8.32 -20.58
C VAL A 7 -27.52 -7.96 -20.92
N ALA A 8 -26.89 -7.18 -20.06
CA ALA A 8 -25.51 -6.78 -20.25
C ALA A 8 -24.65 -8.06 -20.36
N ASN A 9 -23.95 -8.21 -21.47
CA ASN A 9 -23.09 -9.37 -21.70
C ASN A 9 -22.05 -9.47 -20.57
N PRO A 10 -22.07 -10.53 -19.74
CA PRO A 10 -21.20 -10.63 -18.56
C PRO A 10 -19.71 -10.60 -18.92
N ARG A 11 -19.36 -11.07 -20.11
CA ARG A 11 -17.99 -11.01 -20.63
C ARG A 11 -17.56 -9.57 -20.96
N ALA A 12 -18.47 -8.75 -21.51
CA ALA A 12 -18.20 -7.36 -21.82
C ALA A 12 -18.04 -6.52 -20.53
N SER A 13 -18.90 -6.73 -19.52
CA SER A 13 -18.81 -6.07 -18.22
C SER A 13 -17.48 -6.40 -17.50
N ARG A 14 -17.07 -7.66 -17.51
CA ARG A 14 -15.80 -8.11 -16.95
C ARG A 14 -14.61 -7.45 -17.63
N ARG A 15 -14.60 -7.44 -18.99
CA ARG A 15 -13.52 -6.79 -19.75
C ARG A 15 -13.46 -5.28 -19.48
N ALA A 16 -14.59 -4.61 -19.42
CA ALA A 16 -14.67 -3.19 -19.10
C ALA A 16 -14.12 -2.90 -17.68
N PHE A 17 -14.52 -3.68 -16.68
CA PHE A 17 -14.05 -3.54 -15.31
C PHE A 17 -12.52 -3.69 -15.20
N PHE A 18 -11.98 -4.80 -15.70
CA PHE A 18 -10.54 -5.04 -15.66
C PHE A 18 -9.76 -4.08 -16.57
N GLY A 19 -10.36 -3.59 -17.66
CA GLY A 19 -9.79 -2.53 -18.49
C GLY A 19 -9.63 -1.23 -17.75
N VAL A 20 -10.65 -0.79 -17.01
CA VAL A 20 -10.59 0.40 -16.15
C VAL A 20 -9.56 0.20 -15.03
N ALA A 21 -9.57 -0.96 -14.37
CA ALA A 21 -8.59 -1.26 -13.32
C ALA A 21 -7.15 -1.24 -13.86
N ALA A 22 -6.91 -1.79 -15.06
CA ALA A 22 -5.60 -1.77 -15.70
C ALA A 22 -5.18 -0.35 -16.08
N LEU A 23 -6.08 0.48 -16.60
CA LEU A 23 -5.79 1.90 -16.89
C LEU A 23 -5.41 2.67 -15.62
N VAL A 24 -6.17 2.49 -14.53
CA VAL A 24 -5.85 3.13 -13.24
C VAL A 24 -4.50 2.63 -12.70
N PHE A 25 -4.22 1.35 -12.83
CA PHE A 25 -2.93 0.78 -12.44
C PHE A 25 -1.78 1.39 -13.24
N VAL A 26 -1.88 1.40 -14.57
CA VAL A 26 -0.82 1.95 -15.44
C VAL A 26 -0.62 3.44 -15.20
N ALA A 27 -1.70 4.21 -15.06
CA ALA A 27 -1.62 5.64 -14.77
C ALA A 27 -0.96 5.90 -13.41
N SER A 28 -1.37 5.17 -12.35
CA SER A 28 -0.78 5.33 -11.02
C SER A 28 0.68 4.86 -10.98
N ALA A 29 1.03 3.77 -11.67
CA ALA A 29 2.40 3.31 -11.78
C ALA A 29 3.29 4.33 -12.52
N ALA A 30 2.81 4.88 -13.64
CA ALA A 30 3.53 5.91 -14.39
C ALA A 30 3.76 7.18 -13.56
N LEU A 31 2.73 7.65 -12.85
CA LEU A 31 2.84 8.80 -11.95
C LEU A 31 3.80 8.52 -10.79
N THR A 32 3.80 7.31 -10.25
CA THR A 32 4.75 6.89 -9.20
C THR A 32 6.18 6.93 -9.73
N VAL A 33 6.44 6.35 -10.89
CA VAL A 33 7.77 6.36 -11.51
C VAL A 33 8.22 7.79 -11.80
N ALA A 34 7.39 8.61 -12.41
CA ALA A 34 7.70 10.00 -12.69
C ALA A 34 8.01 10.80 -11.40
N GLY A 35 7.20 10.61 -10.34
CA GLY A 35 7.42 11.22 -9.04
C GLY A 35 8.73 10.77 -8.40
N CYS A 36 9.04 9.47 -8.41
CA CYS A 36 10.30 8.95 -7.87
C CYS A 36 11.50 9.49 -8.62
N VAL A 37 11.48 9.52 -9.96
CA VAL A 37 12.57 10.06 -10.77
C VAL A 37 12.78 11.55 -10.47
N SER A 38 11.71 12.36 -10.39
CA SER A 38 11.84 13.77 -10.08
C SER A 38 12.36 14.03 -8.67
N MET A 39 12.07 13.15 -7.69
CA MET A 39 12.57 13.27 -6.31
C MET A 39 14.01 12.78 -6.15
N GLN A 40 14.46 11.79 -6.93
CA GLN A 40 15.86 11.33 -6.93
C GLN A 40 16.85 12.42 -7.37
N THR A 41 16.39 13.43 -8.10
CA THR A 41 17.22 14.59 -8.48
C THR A 41 17.37 15.59 -7.34
N MET A 42 16.63 15.45 -6.25
CA MET A 42 16.75 16.32 -5.07
C MET A 42 17.88 15.81 -4.16
N SER A 43 18.62 16.76 -3.57
CA SER A 43 19.75 16.49 -2.69
C SER A 43 19.31 15.63 -1.48
N GLU A 44 20.05 14.58 -1.21
CA GLU A 44 19.96 13.81 0.03
C GLU A 44 20.83 14.46 1.10
N LEU A 45 20.35 14.54 2.34
CA LEU A 45 21.12 15.05 3.46
C LEU A 45 21.89 13.89 4.11
N PRO A 46 23.25 13.91 4.08
CA PRO A 46 24.04 12.89 4.79
C PRO A 46 23.86 13.07 6.30
N MET A 47 23.57 11.97 7.00
CA MET A 47 23.33 11.96 8.44
C MET A 47 24.45 11.24 9.19
N PRO A 48 24.70 11.59 10.46
CA PRO A 48 25.62 10.85 11.33
C PRO A 48 25.17 9.37 11.42
N GLY A 49 26.07 8.43 11.11
CA GLY A 49 25.76 6.99 11.05
C GLY A 49 25.77 6.40 9.63
N GLY A 50 26.21 7.18 8.63
CA GLY A 50 26.44 6.67 7.25
C GLY A 50 25.19 6.44 6.42
N TRP A 51 24.05 6.98 6.81
CA TRP A 51 22.81 6.92 6.05
C TRP A 51 22.41 8.30 5.52
N SER A 52 21.62 8.35 4.47
CA SER A 52 21.10 9.60 3.89
C SER A 52 19.62 9.78 4.22
N MET A 53 19.23 11.00 4.53
CA MET A 53 17.86 11.38 4.77
C MET A 53 17.26 12.02 3.51
N SER A 54 16.13 11.51 3.09
CA SER A 54 15.35 12.13 2.00
C SER A 54 14.73 13.44 2.46
N MET A 55 14.87 14.50 1.65
CA MET A 55 14.25 15.81 1.91
C MET A 55 12.73 15.82 1.76
N THR A 56 12.11 14.69 1.48
CA THR A 56 10.65 14.52 1.34
C THR A 56 9.87 14.93 2.61
N TRP A 57 10.52 14.90 3.77
CA TRP A 57 9.93 15.20 5.08
C TRP A 57 10.07 16.65 5.51
N ALA A 58 10.85 17.48 4.78
CA ALA A 58 11.14 18.85 5.16
C ALA A 58 10.51 19.85 4.16
N PRO A 59 10.00 21.00 4.64
CA PRO A 59 9.61 22.07 3.75
C PRO A 59 10.86 22.66 3.08
N MET A 60 10.87 22.71 1.77
CA MET A 60 11.84 23.49 1.01
C MET A 60 11.57 25.00 1.17
N CYS A 61 12.57 25.85 0.87
CA CYS A 61 12.47 27.29 0.98
C CYS A 61 11.16 27.81 0.38
N GLY A 62 10.33 28.47 1.22
CA GLY A 62 9.06 29.06 0.81
C GLY A 62 7.83 28.12 0.81
N GLN A 63 7.97 26.84 1.14
CA GLN A 63 6.84 25.91 1.21
C GLN A 63 6.20 25.93 2.61
N LYS A 64 4.86 25.95 2.63
CA LYS A 64 4.07 25.80 3.88
C LYS A 64 3.85 24.32 4.20
N TRP A 65 3.87 23.95 5.48
CA TRP A 65 3.65 22.59 5.96
C TRP A 65 2.43 21.85 5.37
N PRO A 66 1.25 22.52 5.21
CA PRO A 66 0.09 21.84 4.60
C PRO A 66 0.33 21.40 3.16
N ARG A 67 1.13 22.19 2.40
CA ARG A 67 1.46 21.83 1.01
C ARG A 67 2.40 20.61 0.96
N VAL A 68 3.39 20.56 1.83
CA VAL A 68 4.31 19.41 1.95
C VAL A 68 3.53 18.15 2.32
N ALA A 69 2.65 18.24 3.33
CA ALA A 69 1.80 17.13 3.74
C ALA A 69 0.88 16.65 2.60
N ALA A 70 0.23 17.58 1.88
CA ALA A 70 -0.65 17.24 0.76
C ALA A 70 0.11 16.57 -0.39
N THR A 71 1.32 17.06 -0.71
CA THR A 71 2.18 16.46 -1.74
C THR A 71 2.60 15.05 -1.34
N PHE A 72 3.04 14.86 -0.08
CA PHE A 72 3.42 13.53 0.43
C PHE A 72 2.24 12.57 0.41
N VAL A 73 1.09 12.95 0.98
CA VAL A 73 -0.10 12.09 1.02
C VAL A 73 -0.61 11.79 -0.39
N GLY A 74 -0.57 12.77 -1.30
CA GLY A 74 -0.92 12.56 -2.70
C GLY A 74 -0.03 11.52 -3.38
N MET A 75 1.29 11.65 -3.23
CA MET A 75 2.25 10.69 -3.78
C MET A 75 2.10 9.31 -3.12
N TRP A 76 1.90 9.27 -1.80
CA TRP A 76 1.61 8.05 -1.05
C TRP A 76 0.37 7.34 -1.59
N MET A 77 -0.71 8.08 -1.86
CA MET A 77 -1.96 7.50 -2.40
C MET A 77 -1.78 6.94 -3.79
N VAL A 78 -1.10 7.66 -4.68
CA VAL A 78 -0.81 7.17 -6.04
C VAL A 78 0.00 5.88 -5.98
N MET A 79 1.04 5.83 -5.14
CA MET A 79 1.85 4.65 -4.89
C MET A 79 1.02 3.48 -4.34
N MET A 80 0.17 3.73 -3.33
CA MET A 80 -0.67 2.68 -2.74
C MET A 80 -1.73 2.15 -3.72
N VAL A 81 -2.27 3.00 -4.60
CA VAL A 81 -3.16 2.54 -5.68
C VAL A 81 -2.41 1.60 -6.61
N ALA A 82 -1.21 1.97 -7.08
CA ALA A 82 -0.40 1.10 -7.93
C ALA A 82 -0.08 -0.24 -7.26
N MET A 83 0.30 -0.24 -5.98
CA MET A 83 0.72 -1.44 -5.27
C MET A 83 -0.43 -2.38 -4.90
N MET A 84 -1.58 -1.82 -4.51
CA MET A 84 -2.70 -2.61 -3.95
C MET A 84 -3.76 -3.00 -4.97
N LEU A 85 -3.88 -2.25 -6.08
CA LEU A 85 -4.92 -2.49 -7.08
C LEU A 85 -4.88 -3.90 -7.69
N PRO A 86 -3.72 -4.49 -8.03
CA PRO A 86 -3.67 -5.84 -8.59
C PRO A 86 -4.27 -6.90 -7.66
N SER A 87 -4.07 -6.77 -6.36
CA SER A 87 -4.63 -7.69 -5.35
C SER A 87 -6.08 -7.36 -4.98
N LEU A 88 -6.52 -6.10 -5.14
CA LEU A 88 -7.85 -5.62 -4.79
C LEU A 88 -8.87 -5.85 -5.93
N ALA A 89 -8.46 -5.68 -7.18
CA ALA A 89 -9.35 -5.78 -8.35
C ALA A 89 -10.17 -7.08 -8.41
N PRO A 90 -9.60 -8.28 -8.15
CA PRO A 90 -10.39 -9.52 -8.13
C PRO A 90 -11.45 -9.56 -7.01
N VAL A 91 -11.19 -8.94 -5.87
CA VAL A 91 -12.12 -8.86 -4.74
C VAL A 91 -13.29 -7.93 -5.09
N LEU A 92 -12.98 -6.75 -5.66
CA LEU A 92 -13.98 -5.80 -6.12
C LEU A 92 -14.82 -6.36 -7.28
N TRP A 93 -14.21 -7.15 -8.17
CA TRP A 93 -14.95 -7.81 -9.22
C TRP A 93 -15.97 -8.81 -8.67
N ARG A 94 -15.57 -9.68 -7.73
CA ARG A 94 -16.50 -10.62 -7.07
C ARG A 94 -17.65 -9.89 -6.37
N TYR A 95 -17.34 -8.76 -5.74
CA TYR A 95 -18.36 -7.92 -5.12
C TYR A 95 -19.31 -7.33 -6.17
N HIS A 96 -18.78 -6.82 -7.28
CA HIS A 96 -19.57 -6.32 -8.40
C HIS A 96 -20.49 -7.38 -8.99
N GLU A 97 -19.97 -8.59 -9.18
CA GLU A 97 -20.71 -9.75 -9.70
C GLU A 97 -21.84 -10.17 -8.75
N ALA A 98 -21.59 -10.21 -7.45
CA ALA A 98 -22.58 -10.51 -6.43
C ALA A 98 -23.71 -9.46 -6.34
N MET A 99 -23.49 -8.26 -6.90
CA MET A 99 -24.48 -7.18 -6.98
C MET A 99 -25.28 -7.17 -8.29
N GLY A 100 -25.07 -8.15 -9.18
CA GLY A 100 -25.55 -8.16 -10.56
C GLY A 100 -27.07 -8.00 -10.74
N GLU A 101 -27.88 -8.40 -9.76
CA GLU A 101 -29.34 -8.23 -9.76
C GLU A 101 -29.80 -6.76 -9.57
N ALA A 102 -28.92 -5.89 -9.03
CA ALA A 102 -29.25 -4.52 -8.69
C ALA A 102 -29.18 -3.52 -9.88
N GLY A 103 -28.82 -3.97 -11.08
CA GLY A 103 -28.55 -3.13 -12.25
C GLY A 103 -27.07 -2.67 -12.30
N SER A 104 -26.50 -2.64 -13.50
CA SER A 104 -25.06 -2.43 -13.72
C SER A 104 -24.51 -1.12 -13.15
N MET A 105 -25.28 -0.02 -13.25
CA MET A 105 -24.87 1.29 -12.74
C MET A 105 -24.83 1.34 -11.21
N ARG A 106 -25.81 0.73 -10.54
CA ARG A 106 -25.85 0.67 -9.07
C ARG A 106 -24.73 -0.23 -8.54
N ALA A 107 -24.51 -1.38 -9.14
CA ALA A 107 -23.40 -2.27 -8.81
C ALA A 107 -22.05 -1.55 -8.96
N GLY A 108 -21.83 -0.80 -10.06
CA GLY A 108 -20.64 0.01 -10.27
C GLY A 108 -20.43 1.05 -9.18
N ARG A 109 -21.47 1.81 -8.81
CA ARG A 109 -21.39 2.82 -7.72
C ARG A 109 -21.05 2.19 -6.37
N MET A 110 -21.66 1.06 -6.00
CA MET A 110 -21.36 0.38 -4.74
C MET A 110 -19.93 -0.17 -4.72
N THR A 111 -19.46 -0.71 -5.83
CA THR A 111 -18.08 -1.19 -5.99
C THR A 111 -17.08 -0.04 -5.88
N ALA A 112 -17.37 1.10 -6.51
CA ALA A 112 -16.55 2.31 -6.39
C ALA A 112 -16.50 2.82 -4.94
N LEU A 113 -17.65 2.87 -4.24
CA LEU A 113 -17.72 3.26 -2.84
C LEU A 113 -16.91 2.33 -1.93
N ALA A 114 -16.96 1.02 -2.17
CA ALA A 114 -16.12 0.07 -1.44
C ALA A 114 -14.63 0.30 -1.72
N GLY A 115 -14.25 0.58 -2.97
CA GLY A 115 -12.88 0.96 -3.34
C GLY A 115 -12.41 2.24 -2.67
N VAL A 116 -13.24 3.29 -2.67
CA VAL A 116 -12.93 4.56 -1.99
C VAL A 116 -12.80 4.36 -0.48
N GLY A 117 -13.72 3.57 0.13
CA GLY A 117 -13.62 3.21 1.55
C GLY A 117 -12.32 2.45 1.88
N TYR A 118 -11.87 1.56 1.00
CA TYR A 118 -10.59 0.87 1.15
C TYR A 118 -9.40 1.84 1.12
N PHE A 119 -9.34 2.71 0.13
CA PHE A 119 -8.23 3.66 -0.01
C PHE A 119 -8.26 4.80 1.01
N SER A 120 -9.42 5.13 1.61
CA SER A 120 -9.48 6.12 2.70
C SER A 120 -8.67 5.68 3.93
N VAL A 121 -8.63 4.38 4.22
CA VAL A 121 -7.81 3.83 5.32
C VAL A 121 -6.31 3.97 5.01
N TRP A 122 -5.91 3.77 3.75
CA TRP A 122 -4.54 4.00 3.31
C TRP A 122 -4.15 5.48 3.32
N ALA A 123 -5.11 6.38 3.05
CA ALA A 123 -4.89 7.82 3.18
C ALA A 123 -4.61 8.22 4.62
N VAL A 124 -5.42 7.71 5.57
CA VAL A 124 -5.21 7.93 7.01
C VAL A 124 -3.84 7.40 7.45
N LEU A 125 -3.47 6.19 7.01
CA LEU A 125 -2.13 5.66 7.28
C LEU A 125 -1.03 6.55 6.71
N GLY A 126 -1.20 7.10 5.50
CA GLY A 126 -0.25 8.04 4.89
C GLY A 126 -0.05 9.30 5.72
N VAL A 127 -1.13 9.85 6.29
CA VAL A 127 -1.06 10.99 7.22
C VAL A 127 -0.27 10.61 8.48
N ILE A 128 -0.55 9.45 9.07
CA ILE A 128 0.16 8.95 10.26
C ILE A 128 1.66 8.78 9.96
N VAL A 129 1.99 8.16 8.83
CA VAL A 129 3.38 7.96 8.39
C VAL A 129 4.07 9.30 8.18
N PHE A 130 3.40 10.29 7.58
CA PHE A 130 3.95 11.65 7.42
C PHE A 130 4.28 12.28 8.76
N VAL A 131 3.34 12.28 9.71
CA VAL A 131 3.55 12.89 11.04
C VAL A 131 4.70 12.19 11.80
N LEU A 132 4.73 10.85 11.78
CA LEU A 132 5.80 10.07 12.39
C LEU A 132 7.16 10.33 11.71
N GLY A 133 7.20 10.42 10.37
CA GLY A 133 8.41 10.72 9.61
C GLY A 133 8.99 12.09 9.96
N VAL A 134 8.13 13.12 10.01
CA VAL A 134 8.54 14.48 10.43
C VAL A 134 9.04 14.49 11.87
N ALA A 135 8.36 13.78 12.78
CA ALA A 135 8.77 13.69 14.18
C ALA A 135 10.14 13.00 14.33
N LEU A 136 10.34 11.86 13.64
CA LEU A 136 11.62 11.13 13.64
C LEU A 136 12.76 11.98 13.06
N MET A 137 12.49 12.67 11.93
CA MET A 137 13.43 13.59 11.32
C MET A 137 13.85 14.69 12.30
N SER A 138 12.88 15.36 12.93
CA SER A 138 13.14 16.45 13.88
C SER A 138 13.95 15.97 15.09
N LEU A 139 13.69 14.74 15.54
CA LEU A 139 14.42 14.12 16.65
C LEU A 139 15.85 13.75 16.25
N ALA A 140 16.05 13.16 15.07
CA ALA A 140 17.36 12.78 14.55
C ALA A 140 18.28 14.01 14.34
N LEU A 141 17.69 15.15 13.91
CA LEU A 141 18.44 16.40 13.76
C LEU A 141 18.84 17.04 15.09
N ARG A 142 18.04 16.84 16.15
CA ARG A 142 18.31 17.43 17.47
C ARG A 142 19.24 16.56 18.34
N VAL A 143 19.22 15.24 18.12
CA VAL A 143 19.93 14.28 19.00
C VAL A 143 20.84 13.38 18.14
N PRO A 144 22.14 13.71 18.02
CA PRO A 144 23.08 12.95 17.17
C PRO A 144 23.21 11.46 17.54
N SER A 145 23.03 11.11 18.82
CA SER A 145 23.02 9.70 19.25
C SER A 145 21.86 8.91 18.68
N MET A 146 20.69 9.53 18.56
CA MET A 146 19.52 8.94 17.89
C MET A 146 19.78 8.73 16.39
N ALA A 147 20.40 9.70 15.72
CA ALA A 147 20.74 9.58 14.31
C ALA A 147 21.66 8.38 14.04
N ARG A 148 22.62 8.10 14.93
CA ARG A 148 23.51 6.92 14.83
C ARG A 148 22.78 5.60 15.09
N ALA A 149 21.71 5.60 15.87
CA ALA A 149 20.93 4.41 16.18
C ALA A 149 19.92 4.04 15.04
N VAL A 150 19.64 4.95 14.10
CA VAL A 150 18.66 4.73 13.02
C VAL A 150 18.97 3.48 12.19
N PRO A 151 20.21 3.18 11.74
CA PRO A 151 20.48 1.98 10.95
C PRO A 151 20.17 0.69 11.71
N ILE A 152 20.53 0.63 13.00
CA ILE A 152 20.25 -0.52 13.87
C ILE A 152 18.75 -0.66 14.10
N ALA A 153 18.06 0.43 14.40
CA ALA A 153 16.60 0.42 14.56
C ALA A 153 15.88 -0.01 13.28
N ALA A 154 16.34 0.45 12.13
CA ALA A 154 15.83 0.06 10.82
C ALA A 154 16.01 -1.46 10.58
N ALA A 155 17.20 -1.99 10.86
CA ALA A 155 17.48 -3.42 10.74
C ALA A 155 16.59 -4.26 11.69
N CYS A 156 16.38 -3.81 12.93
CA CYS A 156 15.47 -4.43 13.89
C CYS A 156 14.03 -4.45 13.39
N VAL A 157 13.54 -3.35 12.79
CA VAL A 157 12.20 -3.27 12.21
C VAL A 157 12.04 -4.27 11.07
N VAL A 158 13.05 -4.38 10.18
CA VAL A 158 13.02 -5.34 9.06
C VAL A 158 13.02 -6.78 9.58
N LEU A 159 13.84 -7.10 10.60
CA LEU A 159 13.85 -8.42 11.22
C LEU A 159 12.50 -8.77 11.84
N LEU A 160 11.94 -7.86 12.64
CA LEU A 160 10.61 -8.06 13.24
C LEU A 160 9.54 -8.26 12.17
N ALA A 161 9.59 -7.47 11.08
CA ALA A 161 8.69 -7.62 9.95
C ALA A 161 8.81 -9.02 9.32
N GLY A 162 10.03 -9.53 9.14
CA GLY A 162 10.29 -10.88 8.64
C GLY A 162 9.78 -11.97 9.58
N ILE A 163 10.00 -11.86 10.89
CA ILE A 163 9.52 -12.80 11.90
C ILE A 163 7.99 -12.80 11.95
N LEU A 164 7.35 -11.65 11.88
CA LEU A 164 5.89 -11.51 11.85
C LEU A 164 5.26 -12.19 10.62
N GLN A 165 6.01 -12.38 9.52
CA GLN A 165 5.53 -13.14 8.36
C GLN A 165 5.23 -14.60 8.71
N PHE A 166 5.95 -15.20 9.65
CA PHE A 166 5.72 -16.58 10.11
C PHE A 166 4.62 -16.70 11.16
N SER A 167 4.08 -15.57 11.61
CA SER A 167 3.05 -15.54 12.64
C SER A 167 1.71 -16.08 12.15
N ARG A 168 0.99 -16.81 13.04
CA ARG A 168 -0.41 -17.20 12.85
C ARG A 168 -1.35 -16.01 12.66
N TRP A 169 -0.95 -14.85 13.11
CA TRP A 169 -1.68 -13.61 12.91
C TRP A 169 -1.83 -13.30 11.42
N LYS A 170 -0.74 -13.35 10.66
CA LYS A 170 -0.79 -13.08 9.22
C LYS A 170 -1.72 -14.03 8.45
N SER A 171 -1.68 -15.34 8.76
CA SER A 171 -2.57 -16.32 8.10
C SER A 171 -4.05 -16.05 8.37
N ARG A 172 -4.41 -15.60 9.56
CA ARG A 172 -5.79 -15.19 9.89
C ARG A 172 -6.26 -14.00 9.06
N TYR A 173 -5.44 -12.95 8.92
CA TYR A 173 -5.81 -11.75 8.15
C TYR A 173 -5.82 -12.00 6.64
N LEU A 174 -4.97 -12.89 6.13
CA LEU A 174 -5.02 -13.36 4.74
C LEU A 174 -6.34 -14.07 4.42
N ALA A 175 -6.84 -14.90 5.33
CA ALA A 175 -8.11 -15.61 5.16
C ALA A 175 -9.32 -14.66 5.23
N CYS A 176 -9.34 -13.74 6.20
CA CYS A 176 -10.45 -12.79 6.40
C CYS A 176 -10.59 -11.72 5.30
N GLY A 177 -9.48 -11.31 4.67
CA GLY A 177 -9.47 -10.22 3.69
C GLY A 177 -10.04 -10.57 2.30
N ARG A 178 -10.66 -11.75 2.13
CA ARG A 178 -11.11 -12.23 0.81
C ARG A 178 -12.57 -11.97 0.51
N MET A 179 -13.38 -11.52 1.46
CA MET A 179 -14.83 -11.40 1.25
C MET A 179 -15.37 -10.01 1.60
N LEU A 180 -15.97 -9.35 0.62
CA LEU A 180 -16.91 -8.25 0.81
C LEU A 180 -18.32 -8.82 0.72
N THR A 181 -19.18 -8.49 1.68
CA THR A 181 -20.58 -8.90 1.66
C THR A 181 -21.34 -7.97 0.72
N ALA A 182 -22.06 -8.54 -0.26
CA ALA A 182 -22.93 -7.79 -1.14
C ALA A 182 -23.96 -7.00 -0.32
N THR A 183 -24.10 -5.72 -0.62
CA THR A 183 -25.01 -4.83 0.11
C THR A 183 -25.56 -3.74 -0.80
N HIS A 184 -26.84 -3.42 -0.63
CA HIS A 184 -27.52 -2.37 -1.37
C HIS A 184 -27.43 -0.99 -0.68
N SER A 185 -26.79 -0.91 0.48
CA SER A 185 -26.60 0.34 1.24
C SER A 185 -25.23 0.95 0.98
N ALA A 186 -25.19 2.22 0.59
CA ALA A 186 -23.96 2.97 0.35
C ALA A 186 -23.04 3.03 1.59
N SER A 187 -23.64 3.24 2.77
CA SER A 187 -22.92 3.25 4.04
C SER A 187 -22.25 1.91 4.33
N LYS A 188 -22.96 0.78 4.10
CA LYS A 188 -22.40 -0.56 4.29
C LYS A 188 -21.33 -0.90 3.25
N ALA A 189 -21.45 -0.41 2.00
CA ALA A 189 -20.42 -0.57 0.99
C ALA A 189 -19.13 0.16 1.39
N TRP A 190 -19.24 1.40 1.85
CA TRP A 190 -18.12 2.19 2.37
C TRP A 190 -17.46 1.54 3.58
N THR A 191 -18.22 1.19 4.61
CA THR A 191 -17.68 0.56 5.82
C THR A 191 -17.09 -0.83 5.54
N GLY A 192 -17.68 -1.59 4.60
CA GLY A 192 -17.12 -2.85 4.11
C GLY A 192 -15.76 -2.64 3.45
N GLY A 193 -15.64 -1.61 2.62
CA GLY A 193 -14.37 -1.19 2.02
C GLY A 193 -13.33 -0.79 3.07
N MET A 194 -13.71 0.01 4.07
CA MET A 194 -12.81 0.38 5.18
C MET A 194 -12.33 -0.86 5.95
N ARG A 195 -13.22 -1.79 6.29
CA ARG A 195 -12.83 -3.05 6.95
C ARG A 195 -11.82 -3.83 6.11
N LEU A 196 -12.06 -3.94 4.80
CA LEU A 196 -11.12 -4.58 3.88
C LEU A 196 -9.76 -3.85 3.87
N GLY A 197 -9.76 -2.51 3.91
CA GLY A 197 -8.56 -1.68 4.00
C GLY A 197 -7.77 -1.94 5.28
N VAL A 198 -8.42 -1.96 6.44
CA VAL A 198 -7.80 -2.29 7.74
C VAL A 198 -7.19 -3.70 7.71
N HIS A 199 -7.93 -4.70 7.23
CA HIS A 199 -7.41 -6.06 7.10
C HIS A 199 -6.20 -6.11 6.16
N CYS A 200 -6.23 -5.33 5.08
CA CYS A 200 -5.10 -5.21 4.16
C CYS A 200 -3.87 -4.64 4.85
N ILE A 201 -4.00 -3.52 5.56
CA ILE A 201 -2.90 -2.90 6.30
C ILE A 201 -2.31 -3.89 7.30
N LEU A 202 -3.11 -4.55 8.11
CA LEU A 202 -2.65 -5.51 9.10
C LEU A 202 -1.94 -6.73 8.46
N CYS A 203 -2.41 -7.19 7.31
CA CYS A 203 -1.79 -8.27 6.57
C CYS A 203 -0.45 -7.86 5.94
N CYS A 204 -0.36 -6.62 5.41
CA CYS A 204 0.79 -6.10 4.68
C CYS A 204 1.74 -5.28 5.56
N ALA A 205 1.44 -5.07 6.85
CA ALA A 205 2.18 -4.18 7.75
C ALA A 205 3.68 -4.43 7.74
N GLY A 206 4.12 -5.69 7.79
CA GLY A 206 5.54 -6.05 7.75
C GLY A 206 6.21 -5.62 6.44
N LEU A 207 5.59 -5.92 5.29
CA LEU A 207 6.13 -5.55 3.98
C LEU A 207 6.10 -4.02 3.75
N THR A 208 5.06 -3.35 4.26
CA THR A 208 5.00 -1.88 4.23
C THR A 208 6.07 -1.25 5.11
N ALA A 209 6.35 -1.83 6.30
CA ALA A 209 7.45 -1.37 7.16
C ALA A 209 8.81 -1.55 6.48
N VAL A 210 9.05 -2.67 5.80
CA VAL A 210 10.27 -2.90 5.01
C VAL A 210 10.40 -1.85 3.91
N LEU A 211 9.30 -1.49 3.24
CA LEU A 211 9.31 -0.44 2.23
C LEU A 211 9.67 0.93 2.82
N LEU A 212 9.09 1.28 3.98
CA LEU A 212 9.38 2.54 4.67
C LEU A 212 10.85 2.66 5.09
N VAL A 213 11.44 1.57 5.57
CA VAL A 213 12.85 1.49 5.98
C VAL A 213 13.80 1.61 4.80
N ASN A 214 13.50 0.98 3.67
CA ASN A 214 14.35 1.07 2.46
C ASN A 214 14.23 2.42 1.73
N GLY A 215 13.25 3.21 2.11
CA GLY A 215 12.89 4.45 1.43
C GLY A 215 11.68 4.26 0.51
N THR A 216 10.71 5.15 0.68
CA THR A 216 9.46 5.12 -0.09
C THR A 216 9.65 5.45 -1.58
N MET A 217 10.84 5.87 -1.99
CA MET A 217 11.17 6.27 -3.37
C MET A 217 12.03 5.22 -4.11
N ASP A 218 12.35 4.09 -3.48
CA ASP A 218 13.04 2.99 -4.13
C ASP A 218 12.07 2.16 -4.98
N LEU A 219 12.10 2.37 -6.30
CA LEU A 219 11.25 1.67 -7.27
C LEU A 219 11.47 0.16 -7.25
N ARG A 220 12.69 -0.32 -6.95
CA ARG A 220 12.99 -1.76 -6.88
C ARG A 220 12.33 -2.38 -5.66
N ALA A 221 12.46 -1.72 -4.51
CA ALA A 221 11.80 -2.17 -3.28
C ALA A 221 10.27 -2.16 -3.45
N MET A 222 9.71 -1.11 -4.08
CA MET A 222 8.27 -1.02 -4.38
C MET A 222 7.80 -2.15 -5.28
N ALA A 223 8.53 -2.44 -6.36
CA ALA A 223 8.18 -3.55 -7.27
C ALA A 223 8.24 -4.90 -6.56
N CYS A 224 9.30 -5.18 -5.80
CA CYS A 224 9.45 -6.42 -5.03
C CYS A 224 8.32 -6.58 -3.99
N VAL A 225 8.01 -5.53 -3.24
CA VAL A 225 6.93 -5.55 -2.25
C VAL A 225 5.57 -5.74 -2.90
N THR A 226 5.31 -5.06 -4.03
CA THR A 226 4.06 -5.22 -4.80
C THR A 226 3.89 -6.66 -5.28
N LEU A 227 4.93 -7.25 -5.86
CA LEU A 227 4.93 -8.64 -6.31
C LEU A 227 4.71 -9.60 -5.14
N ALA A 228 5.40 -9.38 -4.02
CA ALA A 228 5.24 -10.19 -2.82
C ALA A 228 3.80 -10.15 -2.29
N ILE A 229 3.21 -8.95 -2.10
CA ILE A 229 1.84 -8.78 -1.62
C ILE A 229 0.84 -9.41 -2.59
N THR A 230 1.02 -9.21 -3.89
CA THR A 230 0.13 -9.75 -4.91
C THR A 230 0.20 -11.27 -4.93
N ALA A 231 1.42 -11.83 -4.88
CA ALA A 231 1.63 -13.27 -4.84
C ALA A 231 1.04 -13.92 -3.57
N GLU A 232 1.26 -13.33 -2.40
CA GLU A 232 0.68 -13.81 -1.13
C GLU A 232 -0.86 -13.86 -1.15
N ARG A 233 -1.50 -12.94 -1.91
CA ARG A 233 -2.96 -12.84 -1.96
C ARG A 233 -3.62 -13.66 -3.05
N LEU A 234 -2.97 -13.78 -4.21
CA LEU A 234 -3.56 -14.40 -5.40
C LEU A 234 -3.09 -15.81 -5.68
N ALA A 235 -1.95 -16.23 -5.11
CA ALA A 235 -1.40 -17.56 -5.36
C ALA A 235 -2.25 -18.68 -4.74
N PRO A 236 -2.23 -19.87 -5.35
CA PRO A 236 -2.94 -21.04 -4.84
C PRO A 236 -2.33 -21.59 -3.53
N PHE A 237 -1.05 -21.31 -3.27
CA PHE A 237 -0.33 -21.74 -2.06
C PHE A 237 0.22 -20.54 -1.27
N PRO A 238 -0.64 -19.73 -0.64
CA PRO A 238 -0.23 -18.50 0.05
C PRO A 238 0.79 -18.76 1.17
N ASP A 239 0.66 -19.84 1.91
CA ASP A 239 1.54 -20.17 3.06
C ASP A 239 3.00 -20.40 2.64
N ARG A 240 3.23 -21.01 1.48
CA ARG A 240 4.60 -21.18 0.93
C ARG A 240 5.22 -19.84 0.58
N ILE A 241 4.47 -18.98 -0.10
CA ILE A 241 4.95 -17.67 -0.53
C ILE A 241 5.26 -16.79 0.68
N VAL A 242 4.37 -16.77 1.68
CA VAL A 242 4.58 -16.04 2.93
C VAL A 242 5.87 -16.50 3.63
N ARG A 243 6.14 -17.81 3.69
CA ARG A 243 7.38 -18.33 4.29
C ARG A 243 8.61 -17.90 3.49
N VAL A 244 8.58 -17.99 2.17
CA VAL A 244 9.69 -17.57 1.30
C VAL A 244 9.94 -16.07 1.45
N THR A 245 8.89 -15.25 1.36
CA THR A 245 8.98 -13.79 1.55
C THR A 245 9.51 -13.46 2.95
N GLY A 246 9.02 -14.15 3.98
CA GLY A 246 9.49 -13.98 5.36
C GLY A 246 10.98 -14.32 5.50
N ALA A 247 11.45 -15.43 4.92
CA ALA A 247 12.86 -15.81 4.94
C ALA A 247 13.74 -14.78 4.27
N ILE A 248 13.34 -14.26 3.09
CA ILE A 248 14.07 -13.21 2.37
C ILE A 248 14.17 -11.95 3.22
N VAL A 249 13.08 -11.54 3.87
CA VAL A 249 13.05 -10.34 4.72
C VAL A 249 13.92 -10.51 5.95
N VAL A 250 13.93 -11.69 6.59
CA VAL A 250 14.81 -12.01 7.74
C VAL A 250 16.28 -11.95 7.32
N VAL A 251 16.66 -12.58 6.20
CA VAL A 251 18.04 -12.54 5.68
C VAL A 251 18.46 -11.09 5.41
N LYS A 252 17.59 -10.29 4.81
CA LYS A 252 17.85 -8.86 4.60
C LYS A 252 18.05 -8.11 5.92
N GLY A 253 17.21 -8.33 6.91
CA GLY A 253 17.33 -7.70 8.23
C GLY A 253 18.64 -8.07 8.94
N LEU A 254 19.06 -9.34 8.88
CA LEU A 254 20.36 -9.80 9.39
C LEU A 254 21.52 -9.11 8.67
N TRP A 255 21.45 -9.04 7.34
CA TRP A 255 22.46 -8.33 6.53
C TRP A 255 22.59 -6.86 6.96
N MET A 256 21.45 -6.15 7.15
CA MET A 256 21.44 -4.76 7.58
C MET A 256 22.05 -4.61 8.98
N LEU A 257 21.80 -5.54 9.90
CA LEU A 257 22.43 -5.54 11.23
C LEU A 257 23.95 -5.67 11.16
N LEU A 258 24.45 -6.59 10.31
CA LEU A 258 25.89 -6.79 10.11
C LEU A 258 26.58 -5.55 9.51
N GLN A 259 25.87 -4.75 8.73
CA GLN A 259 26.39 -3.50 8.18
C GLN A 259 26.34 -2.33 9.16
N ALA A 260 25.47 -2.39 10.16
CA ALA A 260 25.26 -1.33 11.14
C ALA A 260 26.08 -1.53 12.43
N SER A 261 26.68 -2.72 12.65
CA SER A 261 27.60 -3.03 13.75
C SER A 261 29.04 -2.72 13.38
#